data_d599ac37228e0037457bddd3fa4be42d
#
_entry.id   d599ac37228e0037457bddd3fa4be42d
#
_cell.length_a   1.000
_cell.length_b   1.000
_cell.length_c   1.000
_cell.angle_alpha   90.00
_cell.angle_beta   90.00
_cell.angle_gamma   90.00
#
_symmetry.space_group_name_H-M   'P 1'
#
loop_
_entity.id
_entity.type
_entity.pdbx_description
1 polymer ?
#
loop_
_entity_poly.entity_id
_entity_poly.type
_entity_poly.pdbx_seq_one_letter_code
_entity_poly.pdbx_strand_id
1 'polypeptide(L)'
;MSAKLILRDKFIYADTAIREMVIWRLPEADRERPHGLKYSLFYGYSGKSLLRYDNEKGKGDHRHIGDLEETYRFTSVEQLIQDFRTDIDRLRGNSDE
;
A
#
# COMPACT_ATOMS: atom_id res chain seq x y z
N MET A 1 5.70 20.04 14.00
CA MET A 1 6.00 18.62 14.20
C MET A 1 5.98 17.92 12.88
N SER A 2 6.78 16.89 12.74
CA SER A 2 6.92 16.23 11.44
C SER A 2 6.54 14.75 11.55
N ALA A 3 6.17 14.17 10.42
CA ALA A 3 5.89 12.75 10.33
C ALA A 3 7.19 11.96 10.54
N LYS A 4 7.03 10.73 11.02
CA LYS A 4 8.15 9.82 11.22
C LYS A 4 8.04 8.66 10.25
N LEU A 5 9.14 8.37 9.56
CA LEU A 5 9.18 7.22 8.65
C LEU A 5 9.18 5.93 9.46
N ILE A 6 8.20 5.07 9.20
CA ILE A 6 8.10 3.76 9.87
C ILE A 6 8.71 2.69 8.99
N LEU A 7 8.43 2.73 7.69
CA LEU A 7 8.91 1.70 6.77
C LEU A 7 9.14 2.31 5.40
N ARG A 8 10.26 1.94 4.80
CA ARG A 8 10.52 2.19 3.39
C ARG A 8 11.18 0.94 2.83
N ASP A 9 10.53 0.35 1.82
CA ASP A 9 11.03 -0.87 1.21
C ASP A 9 10.84 -0.78 -0.30
N LYS A 10 11.82 -1.25 -1.05
CA LYS A 10 11.72 -1.31 -2.50
C LYS A 10 12.39 -2.60 -2.97
N PHE A 11 11.67 -3.35 -3.79
CA PHE A 11 12.18 -4.61 -4.33
C PHE A 11 11.85 -4.66 -5.82
N ILE A 12 12.84 -5.07 -6.61
CA ILE A 12 12.66 -5.23 -8.06
C ILE A 12 12.75 -6.70 -8.38
N TYR A 13 11.68 -7.23 -8.96
CA TYR A 13 11.60 -8.64 -9.35
C TYR A 13 12.43 -8.87 -10.61
N ALA A 14 12.70 -10.16 -10.91
CA ALA A 14 13.49 -10.52 -12.08
C ALA A 14 12.83 -10.05 -13.38
N ASP A 15 11.50 -9.97 -13.41
CA ASP A 15 10.76 -9.52 -14.59
C ASP A 15 10.61 -8.00 -14.64
N THR A 16 11.37 -7.28 -13.83
CA THR A 16 11.40 -5.83 -13.72
C THR A 16 10.19 -5.20 -13.01
N ALA A 17 9.26 -6.01 -12.51
CA ALA A 17 8.19 -5.48 -11.69
C ALA A 17 8.78 -4.88 -10.41
N ILE A 18 8.11 -3.87 -9.87
CA ILE A 18 8.57 -3.13 -8.70
C ILE A 18 7.54 -3.26 -7.59
N ARG A 19 8.03 -3.58 -6.39
CA ARG A 19 7.21 -3.51 -5.18
C ARG A 19 7.80 -2.42 -4.30
N GLU A 20 6.98 -1.47 -3.89
CA GLU A 20 7.46 -0.36 -3.07
C GLU A 20 6.47 -0.09 -1.95
N MET A 21 6.98 0.08 -0.73
CA MET A 21 6.16 0.35 0.43
C MET A 21 6.76 1.53 1.18
N VAL A 22 5.91 2.51 1.52
CA VAL A 22 6.32 3.65 2.34
C VAL A 22 5.21 3.89 3.35
N ILE A 23 5.55 3.90 4.63
CA ILE A 23 4.59 4.14 5.70
C ILE A 23 5.17 5.18 6.64
N TRP A 24 4.38 6.21 6.92
CA TRP A 24 4.73 7.30 7.81
C TRP A 24 3.77 7.34 8.99
N ARG A 25 4.30 7.67 10.18
CA ARG A 25 3.44 8.01 11.31
C ARG A 25 3.26 9.52 11.31
N LEU A 26 2.00 9.94 11.28
CA LEU A 26 1.68 11.36 11.28
C LEU A 26 1.85 11.94 12.69
N PRO A 27 2.15 13.24 12.80
CA PRO A 27 2.23 13.87 14.14
C PRO A 27 0.92 13.82 14.88
N GLU A 28 -0.22 13.82 14.15
CA GLU A 28 -1.53 13.72 14.73
C GLU A 28 -2.43 12.90 13.84
N ALA A 29 -3.30 12.11 14.44
CA ALA A 29 -4.35 11.42 13.70
C ALA A 29 -5.37 12.46 13.24
N ASP A 30 -6.09 12.17 12.17
CA ASP A 30 -7.16 13.03 11.71
C ASP A 30 -8.39 12.19 11.42
N ARG A 31 -9.46 12.85 10.96
CA ARG A 31 -10.74 12.19 10.73
C ARG A 31 -10.66 11.08 9.71
N GLU A 32 -9.88 11.31 8.67
CA GLU A 32 -9.76 10.36 7.57
C GLU A 32 -8.71 9.29 7.87
N ARG A 33 -7.79 9.59 8.78
CA ARG A 33 -6.72 8.67 9.16
C ARG A 33 -6.67 8.57 10.68
N PRO A 34 -7.74 8.01 11.28
CA PRO A 34 -7.78 7.89 12.74
C PRO A 34 -6.69 7.00 13.29
N HIS A 35 -6.12 6.13 12.47
CA HIS A 35 -4.99 5.30 12.87
C HIS A 35 -3.67 6.09 12.89
N GLY A 36 -3.65 7.33 12.40
CA GLY A 36 -2.47 8.18 12.46
C GLY A 36 -1.36 7.83 11.51
N LEU A 37 -1.66 7.09 10.44
CA LEU A 37 -0.66 6.65 9.48
C LEU A 37 -0.95 7.19 8.09
N LYS A 38 0.11 7.49 7.34
CA LYS A 38 0.02 7.79 5.93
C LYS A 38 0.86 6.75 5.20
N TYR A 39 0.29 6.12 4.20
CA TYR A 39 1.01 5.06 3.50
C TYR A 39 0.75 5.08 2.02
N SER A 40 1.71 4.50 1.29
CA SER A 40 1.60 4.26 -0.14
C SER A 40 2.33 2.96 -0.43
N LEU A 41 1.61 1.97 -0.91
CA LEU A 41 2.15 0.67 -1.28
C LEU A 41 1.87 0.48 -2.76
N PHE A 42 2.90 0.21 -3.54
CA PHE A 42 2.81 0.15 -5.00
C PHE A 42 3.38 -1.16 -5.51
N TYR A 43 2.69 -1.76 -6.49
CA TYR A 43 3.22 -2.88 -7.25
C TYR A 43 2.86 -2.68 -8.71
N GLY A 44 3.85 -2.82 -9.57
CA GLY A 44 3.63 -2.66 -11.00
C GLY A 44 4.96 -2.52 -11.73
N TYR A 45 4.89 -1.88 -12.88
CA TYR A 45 6.08 -1.60 -13.67
C TYR A 45 6.28 -0.10 -13.75
N SER A 46 7.44 0.32 -14.23
CA SER A 46 7.68 1.74 -14.42
C SER A 46 6.59 2.31 -15.32
N GLY A 47 5.86 3.30 -14.82
CA GLY A 47 4.79 3.93 -15.57
C GLY A 47 3.48 3.16 -15.63
N LYS A 48 3.36 2.00 -14.94
CA LYS A 48 2.12 1.24 -14.97
C LYS A 48 1.83 0.63 -13.60
N SER A 49 0.80 1.15 -12.94
CA SER A 49 0.37 0.62 -11.64
C SER A 49 -0.55 -0.57 -11.86
N LEU A 50 -0.22 -1.70 -11.23
CA LEU A 50 -1.08 -2.89 -11.23
C LEU A 50 -1.85 -2.98 -9.91
N LEU A 51 -1.25 -2.52 -8.82
CA LEU A 51 -1.84 -2.58 -7.51
C LEU A 51 -1.32 -1.43 -6.68
N ARG A 52 -2.21 -0.77 -5.93
CA ARG A 52 -1.81 0.30 -5.05
C ARG A 52 -2.75 0.38 -3.85
N TYR A 53 -2.15 0.52 -2.67
CA TYR A 53 -2.88 0.82 -1.44
C TYR A 53 -2.39 2.17 -0.98
N ASP A 54 -3.29 3.11 -0.74
CA ASP A 54 -2.89 4.39 -0.18
C ASP A 54 -4.04 5.04 0.57
N ASN A 55 -3.73 6.12 1.27
CA ASN A 55 -4.73 6.86 2.03
C ASN A 55 -4.46 8.35 1.97
N GLU A 56 -4.30 8.86 0.78
CA GLU A 56 -4.10 10.28 0.57
C GLU A 56 -5.21 11.09 1.21
N LYS A 57 -4.85 12.30 1.67
CA LYS A 57 -5.79 13.19 2.33
C LYS A 57 -7.01 13.43 1.45
N GLY A 58 -8.18 13.37 2.04
CA GLY A 58 -9.44 13.60 1.34
C GLY A 58 -10.09 12.35 0.79
N LYS A 59 -9.41 11.21 0.86
CA LYS A 59 -9.93 9.97 0.27
C LYS A 59 -10.10 8.82 1.25
N GLY A 60 -9.37 8.87 2.38
CA GLY A 60 -9.37 7.73 3.30
C GLY A 60 -8.60 6.56 2.75
N ASP A 61 -8.72 5.43 3.40
CA ASP A 61 -7.99 4.22 3.00
C ASP A 61 -8.66 3.58 1.78
N HIS A 62 -7.87 3.26 0.77
CA HIS A 62 -8.41 2.63 -0.42
C HIS A 62 -7.36 1.81 -1.16
N ARG A 63 -7.84 0.96 -2.06
CA ARG A 63 -7.03 0.04 -2.84
C ARG A 63 -7.40 0.16 -4.31
N HIS A 64 -6.39 0.15 -5.16
CA HIS A 64 -6.57 0.11 -6.61
C HIS A 64 -6.00 -1.18 -7.17
N ILE A 65 -6.80 -1.91 -7.93
CA ILE A 65 -6.34 -3.09 -8.67
C ILE A 65 -6.72 -2.84 -10.13
N GLY A 66 -5.70 -2.61 -10.96
CA GLY A 66 -5.97 -2.20 -12.34
C GLY A 66 -6.78 -0.92 -12.34
N ASP A 67 -7.95 -0.95 -12.97
CA ASP A 67 -8.84 0.20 -13.03
C ASP A 67 -9.88 0.22 -11.92
N LEU A 68 -9.89 -0.80 -11.08
CA LEU A 68 -10.86 -0.89 -9.99
C LEU A 68 -10.34 -0.19 -8.76
N GLU A 69 -11.16 0.70 -8.20
CA GLU A 69 -10.84 1.37 -6.94
C GLU A 69 -11.90 1.01 -5.92
N GLU A 70 -11.48 0.67 -4.71
CA GLU A 70 -12.41 0.31 -3.66
C GLU A 70 -11.89 0.77 -2.31
N THR A 71 -12.80 0.93 -1.36
CA THR A 71 -12.44 1.25 0.02
C THR A 71 -11.66 0.10 0.62
N TYR A 72 -10.60 0.41 1.36
CA TYR A 72 -9.85 -0.59 2.09
C TYR A 72 -10.07 -0.39 3.58
N ARG A 73 -10.33 -1.47 4.31
CA ARG A 73 -10.53 -1.40 5.74
C ARG A 73 -9.20 -1.63 6.46
N PHE A 74 -8.59 -0.55 6.90
CA PHE A 74 -7.33 -0.64 7.65
C PHE A 74 -7.59 -1.19 9.04
N THR A 75 -6.79 -2.16 9.46
CA THR A 75 -6.85 -2.71 10.82
C THR A 75 -5.52 -2.58 11.54
N SER A 76 -4.41 -2.93 10.87
CA SER A 76 -3.07 -2.82 11.44
C SER A 76 -2.05 -2.74 10.32
N VAL A 77 -0.84 -2.28 10.67
CA VAL A 77 0.26 -2.24 9.70
C VAL A 77 0.57 -3.65 9.21
N GLU A 78 0.60 -4.61 10.12
CA GLU A 78 0.90 -6.00 9.76
C GLU A 78 -0.12 -6.53 8.76
N GLN A 79 -1.40 -6.27 9.00
CA GLN A 79 -2.44 -6.74 8.10
C GLN A 79 -2.39 -6.02 6.76
N LEU A 80 -2.10 -4.72 6.77
CA LEU A 80 -1.94 -3.95 5.54
C LEU A 80 -0.87 -4.56 4.65
N ILE A 81 0.30 -4.84 5.22
CA ILE A 81 1.41 -5.43 4.48
C ILE A 81 1.04 -6.82 3.98
N GLN A 82 0.37 -7.61 4.82
CA GLN A 82 -0.04 -8.96 4.45
C GLN A 82 -1.03 -8.94 3.29
N ASP A 83 -2.03 -8.06 3.37
CA ASP A 83 -3.03 -7.95 2.30
C ASP A 83 -2.37 -7.54 0.98
N PHE A 84 -1.46 -6.58 1.05
CA PHE A 84 -0.74 -6.11 -0.12
C PHE A 84 0.07 -7.25 -0.75
N ARG A 85 0.81 -8.00 0.07
CA ARG A 85 1.62 -9.11 -0.44
C ARG A 85 0.77 -10.23 -1.00
N THR A 86 -0.36 -10.51 -0.38
CA THR A 86 -1.29 -11.53 -0.87
C THR A 86 -1.82 -11.14 -2.26
N ASP A 87 -2.17 -9.88 -2.43
CA ASP A 87 -2.66 -9.41 -3.73
C ASP A 87 -1.56 -9.50 -4.79
N ILE A 88 -0.31 -9.17 -4.44
CA ILE A 88 0.81 -9.31 -5.37
C ILE A 88 0.95 -10.77 -5.80
N ASP A 89 0.90 -11.68 -4.84
CA ASP A 89 1.05 -13.11 -5.14
C ASP A 89 -0.03 -13.57 -6.12
N ARG A 90 -1.26 -13.11 -5.92
CA ARG A 90 -2.34 -13.45 -6.85
C ARG A 90 -2.09 -12.89 -8.23
N LEU A 91 -1.63 -11.65 -8.32
CA LEU A 91 -1.35 -11.02 -9.61
C LEU A 91 -0.20 -11.70 -10.33
N ARG A 92 0.75 -12.23 -9.58
CA ARG A 92 1.89 -12.93 -10.16
C ARG A 92 1.62 -14.41 -10.40
N GLY A 93 0.44 -14.89 -9.99
CA GLY A 93 0.11 -16.31 -10.12
C GLY A 93 0.85 -17.19 -9.13
N ASN A 94 1.31 -16.62 -8.03
CA ASN A 94 2.05 -17.34 -6.99
C ASN A 94 1.15 -17.79 -5.85
N SER A 95 -0.14 -17.92 -6.12
CA SER A 95 -1.06 -18.36 -5.08
C SER A 95 -0.66 -19.76 -4.62
N ASP A 96 -0.88 -20.02 -3.35
CA ASP A 96 -0.60 -21.34 -2.80
C ASP A 96 -1.55 -22.36 -3.37
N GLU A 97 -1.03 -23.47 -3.68
CA GLU A 97 -1.83 -24.59 -4.17
C GLU A 97 -2.36 -25.43 -3.05
#